data_31d9b18d2caa28dd5a515594dd05d4c7
#
_entry.id   31d9b18d2caa28dd5a515594dd05d4c7
#
_cell.length_a   1.000
_cell.length_b   1.000
_cell.length_c   1.000
_cell.angle_alpha   90.00
_cell.angle_beta   90.00
_cell.angle_gamma   90.00
#
_symmetry.space_group_name_H-M   'P 1'
#
loop_
_entity.id
_entity.type
_entity.pdbx_description
1 polymer ?
#
loop_
_entity_poly.entity_id
_entity_poly.type
_entity_poly.pdbx_seq_one_letter_code
_entity_poly.pdbx_strand_id
1 'polypeptide(L)'
;MSFRLPTLLAAAALTLSAPALAHVKIASASPAEGSTANAPKSVVLNFSDSLIPAKTGAQLIMTAMPGHANHGEMPIKNFLPAWSNGNRTLTLNLRQPLRTGTYEARWQSTGADGHKMAGKLTFNVR
;
A
#
# COMPACT_ATOMS: atom_id res chain seq x y z
N MET A 1 14.63 -17.24 67.60
CA MET A 1 15.23 -16.61 66.42
C MET A 1 14.32 -16.85 65.25
N SER A 2 13.59 -15.85 64.81
CA SER A 2 12.72 -15.94 63.65
C SER A 2 13.46 -15.39 62.41
N PHE A 3 13.75 -16.27 61.49
CA PHE A 3 14.25 -15.85 60.16
C PHE A 3 13.09 -15.30 59.35
N ARG A 4 13.12 -14.02 59.13
CA ARG A 4 12.23 -13.42 58.15
C ARG A 4 12.90 -13.49 56.78
N LEU A 5 12.41 -14.37 55.96
CA LEU A 5 12.74 -14.38 54.53
C LEU A 5 12.16 -13.11 53.89
N PRO A 6 12.98 -12.30 53.24
CA PRO A 6 12.42 -11.22 52.43
C PRO A 6 11.65 -11.86 51.31
N THR A 7 10.36 -11.60 51.27
CA THR A 7 9.54 -11.93 50.09
C THR A 7 10.05 -11.07 48.95
N LEU A 8 10.81 -11.68 48.07
CA LEU A 8 11.14 -11.03 46.80
C LEU A 8 9.87 -10.95 46.01
N LEU A 9 9.23 -9.79 46.02
CA LEU A 9 8.18 -9.48 45.07
C LEU A 9 8.88 -9.30 43.74
N ALA A 10 8.89 -10.36 42.93
CA ALA A 10 9.21 -10.25 41.53
C ALA A 10 8.06 -9.46 40.89
N ALA A 11 8.23 -8.17 40.77
CA ALA A 11 7.39 -7.39 39.91
C ALA A 11 7.67 -7.89 38.51
N ALA A 12 6.82 -8.80 38.02
CA ALA A 12 6.77 -9.09 36.57
C ALA A 12 6.39 -7.79 35.92
N ALA A 13 7.36 -7.09 35.37
CA ALA A 13 7.11 -6.00 34.47
C ALA A 13 6.45 -6.62 33.25
N LEU A 14 5.12 -6.58 33.21
CA LEU A 14 4.35 -6.77 31.98
C LEU A 14 4.77 -5.63 31.06
N THR A 15 5.80 -5.87 30.27
CA THR A 15 6.04 -5.05 29.09
C THR A 15 4.89 -5.32 28.16
N LEU A 16 3.83 -4.51 28.26
CA LEU A 16 2.88 -4.36 27.21
C LEU A 16 3.67 -3.81 26.02
N SER A 17 4.22 -4.73 25.21
CA SER A 17 4.61 -4.34 23.87
C SER A 17 3.32 -3.95 23.19
N ALA A 18 3.06 -2.64 23.08
CA ALA A 18 2.10 -2.15 22.13
C ALA A 18 2.42 -2.84 20.81
N PRO A 19 1.42 -3.49 20.12
CA PRO A 19 1.70 -4.03 18.81
C PRO A 19 2.29 -2.88 18.01
N ALA A 20 3.54 -3.03 17.61
CA ALA A 20 4.13 -2.13 16.66
C ALA A 20 3.13 -2.10 15.52
N LEU A 21 2.50 -0.94 15.29
CA LEU A 21 1.64 -0.75 14.14
C LEU A 21 2.53 -1.06 12.95
N ALA A 22 2.45 -2.31 12.47
CA ALA A 22 3.15 -2.72 11.29
C ALA A 22 2.68 -1.78 10.19
N HIS A 23 3.61 -0.98 9.65
CA HIS A 23 3.28 -0.12 8.54
C HIS A 23 2.70 -0.98 7.43
N VAL A 24 1.47 -0.70 7.03
CA VAL A 24 0.85 -1.38 5.90
C VAL A 24 1.66 -1.05 4.66
N LYS A 25 1.97 -2.08 3.90
CA LYS A 25 2.72 -1.97 2.66
C LYS A 25 2.08 -2.84 1.59
N ILE A 26 2.46 -2.61 0.35
CA ILE A 26 2.07 -3.49 -0.74
C ILE A 26 2.85 -4.80 -0.58
N ALA A 27 2.14 -5.89 -0.35
CA ALA A 27 2.73 -7.22 -0.24
C ALA A 27 2.99 -7.82 -1.62
N SER A 28 2.07 -7.58 -2.56
CA SER A 28 2.22 -7.98 -3.97
C SER A 28 1.37 -7.07 -4.84
N ALA A 29 1.64 -7.05 -6.12
CA ALA A 29 0.89 -6.24 -7.07
C ALA A 29 0.93 -6.87 -8.47
N SER A 30 -0.03 -6.49 -9.30
CA SER A 30 -0.05 -6.82 -10.71
C SER A 30 -0.49 -5.57 -11.50
N PRO A 31 0.35 -4.95 -12.31
CA PRO A 31 1.77 -5.28 -12.55
C PRO A 31 2.63 -5.19 -11.29
N ALA A 32 3.66 -6.04 -11.19
CA ALA A 32 4.56 -6.05 -10.04
C ALA A 32 5.55 -4.89 -10.08
N GLU A 33 6.13 -4.54 -8.93
CA GLU A 33 7.18 -3.53 -8.83
C GLU A 33 8.32 -3.80 -9.80
N GLY A 34 8.66 -2.80 -10.60
CA GLY A 34 9.76 -2.89 -11.57
C GLY A 34 9.49 -3.76 -12.80
N SER A 35 8.30 -4.36 -12.93
CA SER A 35 7.96 -5.22 -14.05
C SER A 35 7.56 -4.43 -15.29
N THR A 36 7.50 -5.14 -16.41
CA THR A 36 6.95 -4.62 -17.66
C THR A 36 5.73 -5.45 -18.04
N ALA A 37 4.59 -4.80 -18.21
CA ALA A 37 3.33 -5.44 -18.57
C ALA A 37 2.90 -5.05 -19.98
N ASN A 38 2.10 -5.90 -20.64
CA ASN A 38 1.53 -5.64 -21.94
C ASN A 38 0.14 -5.02 -21.78
N ALA A 39 0.01 -3.72 -22.09
CA ALA A 39 -1.27 -3.01 -22.13
C ALA A 39 -2.26 -3.48 -21.03
N PRO A 40 -1.90 -3.40 -19.75
CA PRO A 40 -2.76 -3.90 -18.68
C PRO A 40 -4.06 -3.10 -18.61
N LYS A 41 -5.16 -3.78 -18.27
CA LYS A 41 -6.49 -3.19 -18.11
C LYS A 41 -6.87 -3.01 -16.64
N SER A 42 -6.02 -3.47 -15.74
CA SER A 42 -6.20 -3.29 -14.31
C SER A 42 -4.86 -3.17 -13.61
N VAL A 43 -4.88 -2.52 -12.47
CA VAL A 43 -3.77 -2.49 -11.52
C VAL A 43 -4.29 -3.03 -10.21
N VAL A 44 -3.66 -4.08 -9.70
CA VAL A 44 -4.07 -4.76 -8.47
C VAL A 44 -3.02 -4.53 -7.40
N LEU A 45 -3.43 -4.01 -6.27
CA LEU A 45 -2.58 -3.77 -5.11
C LEU A 45 -3.05 -4.68 -3.97
N ASN A 46 -2.19 -5.61 -3.55
CA ASN A 46 -2.44 -6.45 -2.40
C ASN A 46 -1.64 -5.93 -1.22
N PHE A 47 -2.35 -5.44 -0.21
CA PHE A 47 -1.74 -4.87 0.99
C PHE A 47 -1.45 -5.94 2.04
N SER A 48 -0.48 -5.65 2.89
CA SER A 48 -0.09 -6.55 3.98
C SER A 48 -1.14 -6.69 5.08
N ASP A 49 -2.09 -5.77 5.13
CA ASP A 49 -3.20 -5.78 6.08
C ASP A 49 -4.42 -5.10 5.47
N SER A 50 -5.58 -5.27 6.12
CA SER A 50 -6.81 -4.60 5.70
C SER A 50 -6.70 -3.09 5.86
N LEU A 51 -7.24 -2.37 4.90
CA LEU A 51 -7.36 -0.91 4.95
C LEU A 51 -8.83 -0.52 5.11
N ILE A 52 -9.05 0.76 5.41
CA ILE A 52 -10.39 1.33 5.50
C ILE A 52 -10.69 2.00 4.15
N PRO A 53 -11.56 1.43 3.30
CA PRO A 53 -11.79 1.97 1.96
C PRO A 53 -12.18 3.44 1.94
N ALA A 54 -13.03 3.87 2.86
CA ALA A 54 -13.47 5.27 2.96
C ALA A 54 -12.35 6.25 3.33
N LYS A 55 -11.23 5.75 3.85
CA LYS A 55 -10.06 6.54 4.25
C LYS A 55 -8.82 6.26 3.41
N THR A 56 -9.00 5.57 2.29
CA THR A 56 -7.90 5.15 1.42
C THR A 56 -8.12 5.70 0.02
N GLY A 57 -7.08 6.30 -0.55
CA GLY A 57 -7.07 6.78 -1.92
C GLY A 57 -5.92 6.17 -2.71
N ALA A 58 -6.09 6.09 -4.01
CA ALA A 58 -5.05 5.68 -4.92
C ALA A 58 -5.03 6.60 -6.14
N GLN A 59 -3.83 6.83 -6.65
CA GLN A 59 -3.57 7.58 -7.87
C GLN A 59 -2.73 6.73 -8.80
N LEU A 60 -3.02 6.81 -10.08
CA LEU A 60 -2.21 6.19 -11.12
C LEU A 60 -1.65 7.31 -11.99
N ILE A 61 -0.33 7.36 -12.13
CA ILE A 61 0.35 8.46 -12.79
C ILE A 61 1.33 7.93 -13.81
N MET A 62 1.24 8.39 -15.05
CA MET A 62 2.27 8.17 -16.05
C MET A 62 3.41 9.15 -15.77
N THR A 63 4.60 8.64 -15.46
CA THR A 63 5.76 9.47 -15.14
C THR A 63 6.73 9.62 -16.30
N ALA A 64 6.69 8.73 -17.28
CA ALA A 64 7.53 8.80 -18.47
C ALA A 64 6.84 8.13 -19.66
N MET A 65 7.15 8.64 -20.85
CA MET A 65 6.66 8.10 -22.12
C MET A 65 7.83 8.03 -23.11
N PRO A 66 7.97 6.95 -23.89
CA PRO A 66 9.03 6.85 -24.90
C PRO A 66 8.96 8.01 -25.89
N GLY A 67 10.10 8.63 -26.17
CA GLY A 67 10.19 9.75 -27.11
C GLY A 67 9.75 11.12 -26.56
N HIS A 68 9.32 11.19 -25.30
CA HIS A 68 8.87 12.43 -24.66
C HIS A 68 9.54 12.58 -23.29
N ALA A 69 10.78 13.06 -23.27
CA ALA A 69 11.62 13.07 -22.08
C ALA A 69 11.12 14.01 -20.97
N ASN A 70 10.27 14.99 -21.24
CA ASN A 70 9.90 16.04 -20.30
C ASN A 70 8.39 16.38 -20.34
N HIS A 71 7.51 15.39 -20.48
CA HIS A 71 6.08 15.70 -20.51
C HIS A 71 5.47 15.95 -19.12
N GLY A 72 6.24 15.78 -18.03
CA GLY A 72 5.72 15.88 -16.68
C GLY A 72 4.88 14.69 -16.27
N GLU A 73 4.29 14.76 -15.10
CA GLU A 73 3.40 13.73 -14.59
C GLU A 73 2.01 13.84 -15.23
N MET A 74 1.48 12.71 -15.69
CA MET A 74 0.15 12.63 -16.28
C MET A 74 -0.76 11.71 -15.45
N PRO A 75 -1.68 12.26 -14.66
CA PRO A 75 -2.62 11.45 -13.91
C PRO A 75 -3.56 10.68 -14.85
N ILE A 76 -3.74 9.40 -14.56
CA ILE A 76 -4.71 8.54 -15.24
C ILE A 76 -5.96 8.50 -14.37
N LYS A 77 -7.07 9.04 -14.87
CA LYS A 77 -8.31 9.19 -14.09
C LYS A 77 -9.43 8.26 -14.53
N ASN A 78 -9.26 7.52 -15.61
CA ASN A 78 -10.30 6.68 -16.18
C ASN A 78 -10.31 5.26 -15.60
N PHE A 79 -10.33 5.15 -14.29
CA PHE A 79 -10.45 3.86 -13.62
C PHE A 79 -11.52 3.91 -12.53
N LEU A 80 -12.04 2.73 -12.20
CA LEU A 80 -12.94 2.52 -11.07
C LEU A 80 -12.24 1.63 -10.04
N PRO A 81 -12.10 2.09 -8.80
CA PRO A 81 -11.54 1.26 -7.74
C PRO A 81 -12.56 0.22 -7.27
N ALA A 82 -12.09 -0.96 -6.94
CA ALA A 82 -12.88 -2.01 -6.32
C ALA A 82 -12.06 -2.68 -5.20
N TRP A 83 -12.70 -2.91 -4.07
CA TRP A 83 -12.09 -3.58 -2.93
C TRP A 83 -12.53 -5.04 -2.88
N SER A 84 -11.62 -5.90 -2.44
CA SER A 84 -11.86 -7.33 -2.29
C SER A 84 -10.94 -7.90 -1.21
N ASN A 85 -11.08 -9.20 -0.96
CA ASN A 85 -10.24 -9.93 -0.01
C ASN A 85 -10.18 -9.26 1.37
N GLY A 86 -11.35 -8.95 1.94
CA GLY A 86 -11.43 -8.34 3.27
C GLY A 86 -10.76 -6.97 3.34
N ASN A 87 -10.89 -6.16 2.28
CA ASN A 87 -10.27 -4.82 2.16
C ASN A 87 -8.74 -4.83 2.16
N ARG A 88 -8.14 -5.95 1.77
CA ARG A 88 -6.68 -6.05 1.57
C ARG A 88 -6.27 -5.85 0.12
N THR A 89 -7.20 -6.00 -0.80
CA THR A 89 -6.92 -5.88 -2.23
C THR A 89 -7.69 -4.71 -2.81
N LEU A 90 -6.97 -3.79 -3.43
CA LEU A 90 -7.52 -2.69 -4.20
C LEU A 90 -7.22 -2.93 -5.67
N THR A 91 -8.27 -3.01 -6.48
CA THR A 91 -8.14 -3.16 -7.93
C THR A 91 -8.58 -1.87 -8.60
N LEU A 92 -7.70 -1.31 -9.41
CA LEU A 92 -8.01 -0.16 -10.26
C LEU A 92 -8.41 -0.71 -11.63
N ASN A 93 -9.70 -0.72 -11.91
CA ASN A 93 -10.23 -1.22 -13.19
C ASN A 93 -10.24 -0.09 -14.21
N LEU A 94 -9.42 -0.21 -15.24
CA LEU A 94 -9.25 0.80 -16.27
C LEU A 94 -10.32 0.65 -17.36
N ARG A 95 -10.83 1.76 -17.85
CA ARG A 95 -11.76 1.74 -19.00
C ARG A 95 -11.04 1.36 -20.29
N GLN A 96 -9.78 1.73 -20.41
CA GLN A 96 -8.93 1.42 -21.55
C GLN A 96 -7.59 0.87 -21.06
N PRO A 97 -6.94 -0.01 -21.81
CA PRO A 97 -5.59 -0.48 -21.47
C PRO A 97 -4.62 0.69 -21.35
N LEU A 98 -3.64 0.55 -20.47
CA LEU A 98 -2.58 1.53 -20.32
C LEU A 98 -1.70 1.54 -21.58
N ARG A 99 -1.30 2.74 -21.97
CA ARG A 99 -0.38 2.95 -23.09
C ARG A 99 1.05 2.70 -22.65
N THR A 100 1.93 2.49 -23.63
CA THR A 100 3.36 2.35 -23.39
C THR A 100 3.91 3.54 -22.59
N GLY A 101 4.63 3.24 -21.51
CA GLY A 101 5.20 4.25 -20.64
C GLY A 101 5.60 3.68 -19.29
N THR A 102 6.04 4.56 -18.41
CA THR A 102 6.34 4.24 -17.01
C THR A 102 5.26 4.85 -16.13
N TYR A 103 4.82 4.07 -15.14
CA TYR A 103 3.71 4.44 -14.26
C TYR A 103 4.09 4.29 -12.80
N GLU A 104 3.48 5.12 -11.97
CA GLU A 104 3.46 4.94 -10.52
C GLU A 104 2.02 4.79 -10.05
N ALA A 105 1.78 3.75 -9.25
CA ALA A 105 0.57 3.66 -8.45
C ALA A 105 0.90 4.19 -7.06
N ARG A 106 0.32 5.32 -6.69
CA ARG A 106 0.51 5.97 -5.39
C ARG A 106 -0.74 5.74 -4.56
N TRP A 107 -0.56 5.37 -3.31
CA TRP A 107 -1.67 5.16 -2.41
C TRP A 107 -1.44 5.87 -1.09
N GLN A 108 -2.54 6.18 -0.42
CA GLN A 108 -2.54 6.76 0.92
C GLN A 108 -3.73 6.23 1.69
N SER A 109 -3.56 6.08 2.97
CA SER A 109 -4.60 5.59 3.87
C SER A 109 -4.45 6.18 5.25
N THR A 110 -5.56 6.37 5.94
CA THR A 110 -5.58 6.73 7.34
C THR A 110 -6.13 5.55 8.13
N GLY A 111 -5.37 5.08 9.11
CA GLY A 111 -5.79 3.99 9.99
C GLY A 111 -6.86 4.42 10.99
N ALA A 112 -7.48 3.44 11.65
CA ALA A 112 -8.49 3.69 12.67
C ALA A 112 -7.95 4.52 13.85
N ASP A 113 -6.64 4.46 14.09
CA ASP A 113 -5.93 5.23 15.13
C ASP A 113 -5.54 6.64 14.67
N GLY A 114 -5.87 7.03 13.45
CA GLY A 114 -5.53 8.33 12.88
C GLY A 114 -4.15 8.42 12.23
N HIS A 115 -3.36 7.34 12.23
CA HIS A 115 -2.06 7.33 11.56
C HIS A 115 -2.23 7.33 10.05
N LYS A 116 -1.47 8.21 9.40
CA LYS A 116 -1.42 8.29 7.94
C LYS A 116 -0.33 7.38 7.40
N MET A 117 -0.67 6.64 6.36
CA MET A 117 0.23 5.73 5.65
C MET A 117 0.20 6.07 4.17
N ALA A 118 1.33 5.90 3.50
CA ALA A 118 1.42 6.13 2.07
C ALA A 118 2.51 5.25 1.47
N GLY A 119 2.42 4.99 0.19
CA GLY A 119 3.42 4.26 -0.54
C GLY A 119 3.23 4.41 -2.04
N LYS A 120 4.14 3.82 -2.79
CA LYS A 120 4.09 3.81 -4.25
C LYS A 120 4.65 2.53 -4.82
N LEU A 121 4.23 2.24 -6.03
CA LEU A 121 4.66 1.12 -6.85
C LEU A 121 4.98 1.65 -8.24
N THR A 122 6.10 1.25 -8.82
CA THR A 122 6.51 1.65 -10.16
C THR A 122 6.52 0.45 -11.10
N PHE A 123 5.96 0.59 -12.29
CA PHE A 123 6.00 -0.44 -13.33
C PHE A 123 6.05 0.19 -14.71
N ASN A 124 6.39 -0.62 -15.70
CA ASN A 124 6.47 -0.20 -17.09
C ASN A 124 5.40 -0.90 -17.91
N VAL A 125 4.97 -0.24 -18.97
CA VAL A 125 4.00 -0.78 -19.93
C VAL A 125 4.58 -0.67 -21.35
N ARG A 126 4.39 -1.71 -22.11
CA ARG A 126 4.73 -1.76 -23.53
C ARG A 126 3.54 -2.16 -24.40
#